data_4d6d75f8200c95383ce6936465519b8b
#
_entry.id   4d6d75f8200c95383ce6936465519b8b
#
_cell.length_a   1.000
_cell.length_b   1.000
_cell.length_c   1.000
_cell.angle_alpha   90.00
_cell.angle_beta   90.00
_cell.angle_gamma   90.00
#
_symmetry.space_group_name_H-M   'P 1'
#
loop_
_entity.id
_entity.type
_entity.pdbx_description
1 polymer ?
#
loop_
_entity_poly.entity_id
_entity_poly.type
_entity_poly.pdbx_seq_one_letter_code
_entity_poly.pdbx_strand_id
1 'polypeptide(L)'
;MQASESGYNTRFPRTPNAITDPEYSIDVGVQTIADSLRQAEVESPVDMENIKLALQGYNFGNGFILWARENYGGYSAIAAIEFSNRMAAQLGWSGYGDKQYPAHVLRYYPFGRAFTAEGNQAIVEIALTQVGNVGGEPYWSWWGLSERAEWCAMFVSWCADQAGSLDSGAIPKFENCNWGANWFKDNAGWADGSAEPSPGDIIFFDWEPDGYPDHVGIVEKCEGGLVYTIEGNVNDDCAQGRYYVGDACIFGYGLPAY
;
A
#
# COMPACT_ATOMS: atom_id res chain seq x y z
N MET A 1 -2.78 -15.00 -14.94
CA MET A 1 -1.45 -14.52 -15.38
C MET A 1 -1.47 -14.40 -16.90
N GLN A 2 -1.11 -13.27 -17.45
CA GLN A 2 -1.14 -13.03 -18.93
C GLN A 2 0.06 -13.66 -19.67
N ALA A 3 0.68 -14.67 -19.05
CA ALA A 3 1.82 -15.37 -19.62
C ALA A 3 1.54 -15.95 -21.03
N SER A 4 0.31 -16.37 -21.30
CA SER A 4 -0.05 -16.96 -22.60
C SER A 4 0.16 -16.02 -23.78
N GLU A 5 -0.05 -14.72 -23.58
CA GLU A 5 0.07 -13.70 -24.65
C GLU A 5 1.47 -13.09 -24.73
N SER A 6 2.36 -13.45 -23.80
CA SER A 6 3.73 -12.96 -23.75
C SER A 6 4.56 -13.40 -24.97
N GLY A 7 5.50 -12.54 -25.39
CA GLY A 7 6.51 -12.85 -26.38
C GLY A 7 7.40 -14.06 -26.03
N TYR A 8 7.54 -14.33 -24.73
CA TYR A 8 8.31 -15.47 -24.20
C TYR A 8 7.56 -16.81 -24.28
N ASN A 9 6.23 -16.79 -24.53
CA ASN A 9 5.49 -18.01 -24.80
C ASN A 9 5.80 -18.53 -26.22
N THR A 10 6.62 -19.58 -26.29
CA THR A 10 7.00 -20.25 -27.56
C THR A 10 6.40 -21.63 -27.71
N ARG A 11 5.71 -22.17 -26.70
CA ARG A 11 5.22 -23.53 -26.63
C ARG A 11 3.70 -23.66 -26.91
N PHE A 12 2.94 -22.63 -26.59
CA PHE A 12 1.48 -22.61 -26.64
C PHE A 12 0.99 -21.47 -27.54
N PRO A 13 -0.27 -21.53 -28.04
CA PRO A 13 -0.86 -20.40 -28.75
C PRO A 13 -0.83 -19.12 -27.90
N ARG A 14 -0.59 -17.96 -28.53
CA ARG A 14 -0.60 -16.65 -27.86
C ARG A 14 -2.02 -16.09 -27.77
N THR A 15 -2.87 -16.84 -27.11
CA THR A 15 -4.25 -16.45 -26.83
C THR A 15 -4.51 -16.55 -25.31
N PRO A 16 -5.46 -15.80 -24.74
CA PRO A 16 -5.75 -15.86 -23.31
C PRO A 16 -5.96 -17.30 -22.82
N ASN A 17 -5.34 -17.61 -21.68
CA ASN A 17 -5.44 -18.90 -20.97
C ASN A 17 -4.96 -20.14 -21.77
N ALA A 18 -4.16 -19.97 -22.82
CA ALA A 18 -3.72 -21.09 -23.64
C ALA A 18 -2.66 -21.99 -22.97
N ILE A 19 -1.85 -21.45 -22.04
CA ILE A 19 -0.85 -22.24 -21.32
C ILE A 19 -1.56 -23.12 -20.28
N THR A 20 -1.45 -24.43 -20.45
CA THR A 20 -2.03 -25.43 -19.53
C THR A 20 -1.01 -26.06 -18.59
N ASP A 21 0.29 -25.73 -18.76
CA ASP A 21 1.40 -26.15 -17.92
C ASP A 21 1.71 -25.05 -16.91
N PRO A 22 1.45 -25.26 -15.59
CA PRO A 22 1.65 -24.22 -14.57
C PRO A 22 3.11 -23.79 -14.40
N GLU A 23 4.07 -24.74 -14.45
CA GLU A 23 5.49 -24.43 -14.31
C GLU A 23 5.97 -23.57 -15.47
N TYR A 24 5.62 -23.95 -16.69
CA TYR A 24 5.94 -23.16 -17.87
C TYR A 24 5.25 -21.77 -17.84
N SER A 25 4.04 -21.68 -17.31
CA SER A 25 3.35 -20.38 -17.14
C SER A 25 4.11 -19.46 -16.18
N ILE A 26 4.68 -20.02 -15.10
CA ILE A 26 5.52 -19.29 -14.15
C ILE A 26 6.80 -18.82 -14.84
N ASP A 27 7.50 -19.69 -15.56
CA ASP A 27 8.72 -19.35 -16.28
C ASP A 27 8.51 -18.20 -17.28
N VAL A 28 7.45 -18.25 -18.05
CA VAL A 28 7.09 -17.18 -19.00
C VAL A 28 6.76 -15.89 -18.26
N GLY A 29 6.04 -15.98 -17.14
CA GLY A 29 5.72 -14.84 -16.30
C GLY A 29 6.97 -14.16 -15.73
N VAL A 30 7.94 -14.95 -15.22
CA VAL A 30 9.22 -14.46 -14.70
C VAL A 30 10.03 -13.75 -15.79
N GLN A 31 10.11 -14.30 -16.97
CA GLN A 31 10.81 -13.65 -18.09
C GLN A 31 10.12 -12.34 -18.51
N THR A 32 8.80 -12.33 -18.51
CA THR A 32 8.03 -11.12 -18.84
C THR A 32 8.24 -10.01 -17.84
N ILE A 33 8.18 -10.32 -16.53
CA ILE A 33 8.42 -9.29 -15.49
C ILE A 33 9.87 -8.80 -15.51
N ALA A 34 10.85 -9.69 -15.72
CA ALA A 34 12.25 -9.31 -15.85
C ALA A 34 12.49 -8.34 -17.02
N ASP A 35 11.75 -8.52 -18.12
CA ASP A 35 11.80 -7.60 -19.25
C ASP A 35 11.19 -6.23 -18.89
N SER A 36 10.06 -6.21 -18.21
CA SER A 36 9.42 -4.97 -17.73
C SER A 36 10.34 -4.18 -16.77
N LEU A 37 11.02 -4.88 -15.85
CA LEU A 37 12.00 -4.26 -14.94
C LEU A 37 13.17 -3.62 -15.70
N ARG A 38 13.70 -4.31 -16.72
CA ARG A 38 14.76 -3.75 -17.58
C ARG A 38 14.30 -2.54 -18.37
N GLN A 39 13.10 -2.57 -18.95
CA GLN A 39 12.55 -1.45 -19.73
C GLN A 39 12.21 -0.25 -18.83
N ALA A 40 11.82 -0.49 -17.60
CA ALA A 40 11.62 0.55 -16.61
C ALA A 40 12.95 1.01 -15.95
N GLU A 41 14.10 0.47 -16.37
CA GLU A 41 15.43 0.85 -15.87
C GLU A 41 15.54 0.75 -14.35
N VAL A 42 14.98 -0.31 -13.78
CA VAL A 42 15.06 -0.58 -12.33
C VAL A 42 16.49 -0.92 -11.96
N GLU A 43 17.11 -0.08 -11.14
CA GLU A 43 18.52 -0.20 -10.75
C GLU A 43 18.74 -1.04 -9.49
N SER A 44 17.72 -1.11 -8.63
CA SER A 44 17.84 -1.82 -7.35
C SER A 44 16.47 -2.31 -6.85
N PRO A 45 16.43 -3.25 -5.88
CA PRO A 45 15.18 -3.69 -5.24
C PRO A 45 14.40 -2.58 -4.52
N VAL A 46 15.00 -1.42 -4.35
CA VAL A 46 14.41 -0.27 -3.62
C VAL A 46 14.09 0.91 -4.53
N ASP A 47 14.29 0.76 -5.82
CA ASP A 47 13.91 1.72 -6.83
C ASP A 47 12.39 1.67 -7.08
N MET A 48 11.64 2.09 -6.05
CA MET A 48 10.19 1.94 -6.01
C MET A 48 9.46 2.65 -7.13
N GLU A 49 9.97 3.78 -7.59
CA GLU A 49 9.39 4.54 -8.70
C GLU A 49 9.41 3.71 -10.01
N ASN A 50 10.58 3.18 -10.37
CA ASN A 50 10.73 2.36 -11.56
C ASN A 50 10.13 0.96 -11.38
N ILE A 51 10.11 0.41 -10.16
CA ILE A 51 9.42 -0.85 -9.85
C ILE A 51 7.91 -0.72 -10.08
N LYS A 52 7.26 0.34 -9.59
CA LYS A 52 5.83 0.60 -9.85
C LYS A 52 5.55 0.74 -11.36
N LEU A 53 6.43 1.45 -12.07
CA LEU A 53 6.34 1.60 -13.52
C LEU A 53 6.44 0.26 -14.24
N ALA A 54 7.40 -0.60 -13.85
CA ALA A 54 7.59 -1.93 -14.40
C ALA A 54 6.38 -2.84 -14.14
N LEU A 55 5.87 -2.83 -12.91
CA LEU A 55 4.71 -3.64 -12.51
C LEU A 55 3.46 -3.25 -13.31
N GLN A 56 3.20 -1.95 -13.45
CA GLN A 56 2.06 -1.52 -14.26
C GLN A 56 2.26 -1.83 -15.74
N GLY A 57 3.49 -1.75 -16.26
CA GLY A 57 3.86 -2.18 -17.59
C GLY A 57 3.68 -3.69 -17.80
N TYR A 58 3.99 -4.50 -16.80
CA TYR A 58 3.71 -5.93 -16.82
C TYR A 58 2.21 -6.23 -16.94
N ASN A 59 1.37 -5.45 -16.25
CA ASN A 59 -0.08 -5.63 -16.29
C ASN A 59 -0.73 -5.10 -17.58
N PHE A 60 -0.30 -3.94 -18.06
CA PHE A 60 -0.88 -3.26 -19.23
C PHE A 60 -0.18 -3.58 -20.56
N GLY A 61 0.95 -4.28 -20.49
CA GLY A 61 1.90 -4.39 -21.59
C GLY A 61 2.94 -3.27 -21.54
N ASN A 62 4.16 -3.57 -22.00
CA ASN A 62 5.33 -2.69 -21.85
C ASN A 62 5.20 -1.35 -22.59
N GLY A 63 4.25 -1.20 -23.51
CA GLY A 63 3.91 0.09 -24.11
C GLY A 63 3.47 1.16 -23.12
N PHE A 64 2.96 0.74 -21.94
CA PHE A 64 2.66 1.66 -20.85
C PHE A 64 3.90 2.37 -20.31
N ILE A 65 5.04 1.67 -20.21
CA ILE A 65 6.29 2.20 -19.63
C ILE A 65 6.76 3.45 -20.39
N LEU A 66 6.86 3.32 -21.71
CA LEU A 66 7.29 4.44 -22.56
C LEU A 66 6.25 5.58 -22.52
N TRP A 67 4.98 5.23 -22.68
CA TRP A 67 3.90 6.23 -22.69
C TRP A 67 3.82 7.00 -21.35
N ALA A 68 3.95 6.33 -20.20
CA ALA A 68 3.91 6.98 -18.91
C ALA A 68 5.12 7.90 -18.68
N ARG A 69 6.30 7.49 -19.12
CA ARG A 69 7.50 8.36 -19.07
C ARG A 69 7.34 9.60 -19.93
N GLU A 70 6.84 9.47 -21.15
CA GLU A 70 6.68 10.59 -22.07
C GLU A 70 5.61 11.59 -21.62
N ASN A 71 4.52 11.13 -21.00
CA ASN A 71 3.39 11.99 -20.68
C ASN A 71 3.34 12.43 -19.21
N TYR A 72 3.97 11.64 -18.27
CA TYR A 72 3.88 11.86 -16.83
C TYR A 72 5.25 11.84 -16.12
N GLY A 73 6.34 11.61 -16.84
CA GLY A 73 7.67 11.46 -16.26
C GLY A 73 7.93 10.12 -15.57
N GLY A 74 6.94 9.23 -15.47
CA GLY A 74 7.03 7.94 -14.80
C GLY A 74 5.67 7.39 -14.40
N TYR A 75 5.65 6.50 -13.40
CA TYR A 75 4.41 5.96 -12.87
C TYR A 75 3.64 7.01 -12.05
N SER A 76 2.34 7.05 -12.27
CA SER A 76 1.37 7.66 -11.36
C SER A 76 0.02 6.93 -11.47
N ALA A 77 -0.80 7.00 -10.41
CA ALA A 77 -2.15 6.42 -10.44
C ALA A 77 -3.00 7.06 -11.54
N ILE A 78 -2.82 8.37 -11.79
CA ILE A 78 -3.51 9.08 -12.87
C ILE A 78 -3.10 8.55 -14.22
N ALA A 79 -1.79 8.31 -14.46
CA ALA A 79 -1.29 7.71 -15.69
C ALA A 79 -1.89 6.31 -15.92
N ALA A 80 -1.98 5.49 -14.88
CA ALA A 80 -2.57 4.16 -14.97
C ALA A 80 -4.06 4.22 -15.33
N ILE A 81 -4.83 5.11 -14.70
CA ILE A 81 -6.25 5.30 -14.99
C ILE A 81 -6.46 5.76 -16.44
N GLU A 82 -5.71 6.75 -16.88
CA GLU A 82 -5.85 7.35 -18.20
C GLU A 82 -5.46 6.37 -19.32
N PHE A 83 -4.33 5.68 -19.16
CA PHE A 83 -3.91 4.65 -20.11
C PHE A 83 -4.94 3.51 -20.19
N SER A 84 -5.42 3.02 -19.07
CA SER A 84 -6.45 1.98 -19.01
C SER A 84 -7.73 2.41 -19.75
N ASN A 85 -8.22 3.62 -19.48
CA ASN A 85 -9.43 4.15 -20.12
C ASN A 85 -9.22 4.33 -21.63
N ARG A 86 -8.05 4.82 -22.06
CA ARG A 86 -7.68 4.97 -23.48
C ARG A 86 -7.65 3.61 -24.19
N MET A 87 -7.01 2.60 -23.59
CA MET A 87 -6.93 1.27 -24.18
C MET A 87 -8.31 0.59 -24.23
N ALA A 88 -9.10 0.71 -23.18
CA ALA A 88 -10.47 0.20 -23.17
C ALA A 88 -11.32 0.82 -24.29
N ALA A 89 -11.24 2.13 -24.48
CA ALA A 89 -11.94 2.82 -25.54
C ALA A 89 -11.49 2.37 -26.95
N GLN A 90 -10.18 2.20 -27.17
CA GLN A 90 -9.63 1.73 -28.44
C GLN A 90 -10.06 0.30 -28.79
N LEU A 91 -10.21 -0.56 -27.78
CA LEU A 91 -10.58 -1.97 -27.95
C LEU A 91 -12.09 -2.21 -27.88
N GLY A 92 -12.88 -1.18 -27.51
CA GLY A 92 -14.32 -1.33 -27.28
C GLY A 92 -14.63 -2.16 -26.04
N TRP A 93 -13.76 -2.18 -25.04
CA TRP A 93 -13.90 -2.95 -23.79
C TRP A 93 -14.45 -2.07 -22.66
N SER A 94 -15.09 -2.69 -21.67
CA SER A 94 -15.58 -2.01 -20.46
C SER A 94 -14.47 -1.62 -19.47
N GLY A 95 -13.29 -2.21 -19.60
CA GLY A 95 -12.10 -1.93 -18.79
C GLY A 95 -10.85 -2.57 -19.38
N TYR A 96 -9.68 -2.11 -18.99
CA TYR A 96 -8.40 -2.64 -19.46
C TYR A 96 -7.43 -2.78 -18.29
N GLY A 97 -7.05 -4.02 -18.00
CA GLY A 97 -6.13 -4.39 -16.93
C GLY A 97 -6.52 -3.89 -15.53
N ASP A 98 -5.61 -4.04 -14.59
CA ASP A 98 -5.77 -3.59 -13.21
C ASP A 98 -5.05 -2.25 -13.00
N LYS A 99 -5.80 -1.20 -12.71
CA LYS A 99 -5.28 0.17 -12.49
C LYS A 99 -4.47 0.32 -11.21
N GLN A 100 -4.63 -0.62 -10.28
CA GLN A 100 -3.97 -0.64 -8.97
C GLN A 100 -2.95 -1.79 -8.85
N TYR A 101 -2.55 -2.39 -9.95
CA TYR A 101 -1.68 -3.57 -9.97
C TYR A 101 -0.39 -3.41 -9.15
N PRO A 102 0.35 -2.28 -9.20
CA PRO A 102 1.50 -2.09 -8.34
C PRO A 102 1.16 -2.19 -6.85
N ALA A 103 0.07 -1.57 -6.39
CA ALA A 103 -0.35 -1.65 -4.99
C ALA A 103 -0.69 -3.11 -4.59
N HIS A 104 -1.41 -3.83 -5.45
CA HIS A 104 -1.77 -5.24 -5.20
C HIS A 104 -0.56 -6.17 -5.12
N VAL A 105 0.51 -5.90 -5.86
CA VAL A 105 1.73 -6.72 -5.85
C VAL A 105 2.66 -6.31 -4.71
N LEU A 106 2.85 -5.01 -4.50
CA LEU A 106 3.85 -4.49 -3.57
C LEU A 106 3.51 -4.79 -2.11
N ARG A 107 2.25 -5.05 -1.77
CA ARG A 107 1.87 -5.53 -0.43
C ARG A 107 2.59 -6.82 0.00
N TYR A 108 3.13 -7.59 -0.95
CA TYR A 108 3.92 -8.80 -0.70
C TYR A 108 5.42 -8.60 -0.92
N TYR A 109 5.86 -7.36 -1.19
CA TYR A 109 7.25 -7.07 -1.55
C TYR A 109 8.09 -6.73 -0.32
N PRO A 110 9.03 -7.62 0.10
CA PRO A 110 9.71 -7.48 1.38
C PRO A 110 10.79 -6.39 1.40
N PHE A 111 11.25 -5.93 0.24
CA PHE A 111 12.37 -4.98 0.13
C PHE A 111 11.99 -3.53 0.49
N GLY A 112 10.72 -3.18 0.55
CA GLY A 112 10.27 -1.93 1.15
C GLY A 112 10.66 -1.78 2.62
N ARG A 113 10.94 -2.89 3.30
CA ARG A 113 11.37 -2.91 4.72
C ARG A 113 12.78 -2.38 4.96
N ALA A 114 13.68 -2.43 3.99
CA ALA A 114 15.12 -2.25 4.26
C ALA A 114 15.69 -0.91 3.81
N PHE A 115 14.98 -0.12 3.01
CA PHE A 115 15.66 0.89 2.20
C PHE A 115 14.87 2.15 1.87
N THR A 116 13.65 2.30 2.39
CA THR A 116 12.95 3.57 2.28
C THR A 116 13.49 4.54 3.33
N ALA A 117 13.43 5.80 2.98
CA ALA A 117 13.87 6.93 3.77
C ALA A 117 13.62 6.79 5.28
N GLU A 118 14.37 7.50 6.06
CA GLU A 118 14.35 7.55 7.54
C GLU A 118 13.00 7.18 8.16
N GLY A 119 13.00 6.26 9.07
CA GLY A 119 12.00 5.57 9.88
C GLY A 119 10.51 5.89 9.66
N ASN A 120 10.10 7.13 9.82
CA ASN A 120 8.70 7.53 9.74
C ASN A 120 8.12 7.51 8.30
N GLN A 121 8.92 7.77 7.29
CA GLN A 121 8.48 7.77 5.89
C GLN A 121 8.17 6.34 5.40
N ALA A 122 8.88 5.34 5.89
CA ALA A 122 8.71 3.95 5.47
C ALA A 122 7.30 3.43 5.77
N ILE A 123 6.78 3.67 6.97
CA ILE A 123 5.43 3.20 7.33
C ILE A 123 4.34 3.92 6.51
N VAL A 124 4.53 5.21 6.21
CA VAL A 124 3.61 6.00 5.38
C VAL A 124 3.55 5.45 3.96
N GLU A 125 4.70 5.19 3.34
CA GLU A 125 4.77 4.64 1.98
C GLU A 125 4.13 3.25 1.90
N ILE A 126 4.37 2.40 2.89
CA ILE A 126 3.74 1.07 2.98
C ILE A 126 2.22 1.22 3.10
N ALA A 127 1.74 2.07 4.00
CA ALA A 127 0.32 2.30 4.19
C ALA A 127 -0.37 2.83 2.92
N LEU A 128 0.26 3.75 2.20
CA LEU A 128 -0.26 4.28 0.92
C LEU A 128 -0.44 3.19 -0.15
N THR A 129 0.42 2.15 -0.16
CA THR A 129 0.26 1.03 -1.10
C THR A 129 -0.98 0.17 -0.80
N GLN A 130 -1.57 0.31 0.37
CA GLN A 130 -2.71 -0.48 0.81
C GLN A 130 -4.07 0.18 0.53
N VAL A 131 -4.08 1.46 0.18
CA VAL A 131 -5.32 2.20 -0.10
C VAL A 131 -6.14 1.50 -1.18
N GLY A 132 -7.42 1.26 -0.88
CA GLY A 132 -8.36 0.54 -1.74
C GLY A 132 -8.40 -0.99 -1.50
N ASN A 133 -7.66 -1.53 -0.52
CA ASN A 133 -7.87 -2.90 -0.07
C ASN A 133 -9.17 -3.00 0.74
N VAL A 134 -10.01 -3.98 0.41
CA VAL A 134 -11.32 -4.22 1.02
C VAL A 134 -11.30 -5.54 1.81
N GLY A 135 -12.01 -5.57 2.95
CA GLY A 135 -12.22 -6.78 3.76
C GLY A 135 -11.07 -7.13 4.71
N GLY A 136 -9.91 -6.48 4.59
CA GLY A 136 -8.79 -6.58 5.53
C GLY A 136 -8.14 -7.95 5.68
N GLU A 137 -8.43 -8.91 4.79
CA GLU A 137 -7.89 -10.28 4.85
C GLU A 137 -6.37 -10.34 4.99
N PRO A 138 -5.56 -9.51 4.31
CA PRO A 138 -4.11 -9.50 4.50
C PRO A 138 -3.65 -9.18 5.92
N TYR A 139 -4.45 -8.46 6.70
CA TYR A 139 -4.07 -7.96 8.03
C TYR A 139 -4.55 -8.89 9.14
N TRP A 140 -5.84 -9.27 9.14
CA TRP A 140 -6.35 -10.18 10.15
C TRP A 140 -5.83 -11.62 9.96
N SER A 141 -5.57 -12.09 8.73
CA SER A 141 -4.92 -13.39 8.49
C SER A 141 -3.45 -13.40 8.91
N TRP A 142 -2.70 -12.30 8.65
CA TRP A 142 -1.34 -12.15 9.16
C TRP A 142 -1.29 -12.12 10.69
N TRP A 143 -2.31 -11.57 11.33
CA TRP A 143 -2.45 -11.61 12.79
C TRP A 143 -2.61 -13.05 13.30
N GLY A 144 -3.14 -13.95 12.49
CA GLY A 144 -3.38 -15.35 12.81
C GLY A 144 -4.87 -15.71 12.97
N LEU A 145 -5.77 -14.83 12.55
CA LEU A 145 -7.21 -15.11 12.57
C LEU A 145 -7.63 -15.87 11.31
N SER A 146 -8.62 -16.74 11.44
CA SER A 146 -9.21 -17.51 10.34
C SER A 146 -10.50 -16.89 9.79
N GLU A 147 -11.01 -15.86 10.45
CA GLU A 147 -12.25 -15.17 10.10
C GLU A 147 -12.04 -13.65 10.20
N ARG A 148 -12.89 -12.90 9.48
CA ARG A 148 -12.88 -11.44 9.52
C ARG A 148 -13.09 -10.92 10.96
N ALA A 149 -12.26 -9.96 11.35
CA ALA A 149 -12.37 -9.21 12.60
C ALA A 149 -12.28 -7.70 12.29
N GLU A 150 -12.43 -6.85 13.29
CA GLU A 150 -12.10 -5.42 13.18
C GLU A 150 -10.59 -5.28 13.02
N TRP A 151 -10.14 -4.62 11.95
CA TRP A 151 -8.74 -4.70 11.51
C TRP A 151 -7.98 -3.38 11.43
N CYS A 152 -8.52 -2.27 11.95
CA CYS A 152 -7.81 -0.99 11.96
C CYS A 152 -6.45 -1.06 12.68
N ALA A 153 -6.42 -1.64 13.88
CA ALA A 153 -5.19 -1.80 14.67
C ALA A 153 -4.25 -2.88 14.06
N MET A 154 -4.81 -3.93 13.49
CA MET A 154 -4.03 -4.96 12.78
C MET A 154 -3.39 -4.41 11.51
N PHE A 155 -4.06 -3.50 10.80
CA PHE A 155 -3.51 -2.77 9.66
C PHE A 155 -2.28 -1.95 10.06
N VAL A 156 -2.38 -1.14 11.13
CA VAL A 156 -1.23 -0.35 11.63
C VAL A 156 -0.09 -1.26 12.04
N SER A 157 -0.39 -2.34 12.78
CA SER A 157 0.62 -3.33 13.18
C SER A 157 1.28 -4.02 11.98
N TRP A 158 0.51 -4.35 10.95
CA TRP A 158 1.02 -4.94 9.73
C TRP A 158 1.94 -3.95 8.97
N CYS A 159 1.52 -2.69 8.84
CA CYS A 159 2.37 -1.64 8.24
C CYS A 159 3.66 -1.45 9.04
N ALA A 160 3.59 -1.47 10.36
CA ALA A 160 4.75 -1.38 11.25
C ALA A 160 5.71 -2.58 11.09
N ASP A 161 5.16 -3.80 10.93
CA ASP A 161 5.95 -5.01 10.62
C ASP A 161 6.68 -4.86 9.28
N GLN A 162 5.94 -4.45 8.24
CA GLN A 162 6.51 -4.24 6.91
C GLN A 162 7.60 -3.16 6.89
N ALA A 163 7.47 -2.13 7.74
CA ALA A 163 8.45 -1.05 7.90
C ALA A 163 9.65 -1.43 8.80
N GLY A 164 9.65 -2.62 9.43
CA GLY A 164 10.65 -3.01 10.42
C GLY A 164 10.50 -2.33 11.79
N SER A 165 9.42 -1.57 11.99
CA SER A 165 9.18 -0.81 13.22
C SER A 165 8.75 -1.69 14.40
N LEU A 166 8.23 -2.92 14.15
CA LEU A 166 8.03 -3.92 15.20
C LEU A 166 9.37 -4.45 15.71
N ASP A 167 10.28 -4.79 14.81
CA ASP A 167 11.59 -5.38 15.16
C ASP A 167 12.46 -4.37 15.92
N SER A 168 12.39 -3.08 15.59
CA SER A 168 13.07 -2.00 16.32
C SER A 168 12.42 -1.67 17.67
N GLY A 169 11.18 -2.08 17.89
CA GLY A 169 10.38 -1.71 19.05
C GLY A 169 9.81 -0.29 19.01
N ALA A 170 9.90 0.42 17.89
CA ALA A 170 9.36 1.77 17.72
C ALA A 170 7.81 1.80 17.77
N ILE A 171 7.19 0.74 17.26
CA ILE A 171 5.73 0.53 17.28
C ILE A 171 5.46 -0.87 17.83
N PRO A 172 4.51 -1.06 18.75
CA PRO A 172 4.16 -2.39 19.25
C PRO A 172 3.28 -3.14 18.23
N LYS A 173 3.21 -4.47 18.34
CA LYS A 173 2.18 -5.27 17.68
C LYS A 173 0.90 -5.21 18.52
N PHE A 174 -0.19 -4.64 17.99
CA PHE A 174 -1.46 -4.49 18.72
C PHE A 174 -2.68 -4.69 17.80
N GLU A 175 -3.77 -5.18 18.39
CA GLU A 175 -5.07 -5.41 17.76
C GLU A 175 -6.19 -4.58 18.41
N ASN A 176 -5.90 -3.92 19.51
CA ASN A 176 -6.83 -3.12 20.29
C ASN A 176 -6.32 -1.69 20.40
N CYS A 177 -7.14 -0.71 19.99
CA CYS A 177 -6.77 0.70 19.93
C CYS A 177 -6.40 1.25 21.32
N ASN A 178 -7.19 0.94 22.35
CA ASN A 178 -6.93 1.39 23.69
C ASN A 178 -5.61 0.84 24.26
N TRP A 179 -5.32 -0.43 24.00
CA TRP A 179 -4.03 -1.01 24.39
C TRP A 179 -2.88 -0.32 23.66
N GLY A 180 -3.00 -0.10 22.36
CA GLY A 180 -1.99 0.61 21.56
C GLY A 180 -1.73 2.02 22.06
N ALA A 181 -2.78 2.81 22.31
CA ALA A 181 -2.65 4.16 22.87
C ALA A 181 -1.94 4.18 24.22
N ASN A 182 -2.32 3.27 25.12
CA ASN A 182 -1.67 3.18 26.44
C ASN A 182 -0.21 2.76 26.32
N TRP A 183 0.13 1.86 25.40
CA TRP A 183 1.52 1.48 25.17
C TRP A 183 2.37 2.69 24.77
N PHE A 184 1.90 3.56 23.84
CA PHE A 184 2.63 4.77 23.46
C PHE A 184 2.79 5.74 24.61
N LYS A 185 1.75 5.92 25.44
CA LYS A 185 1.82 6.77 26.65
C LYS A 185 2.87 6.29 27.65
N ASP A 186 3.05 4.97 27.75
CA ASP A 186 3.92 4.37 28.77
C ASP A 186 5.35 4.13 28.28
N ASN A 187 5.59 3.90 26.98
CA ASN A 187 6.86 3.35 26.48
C ASN A 187 7.57 4.22 25.43
N ALA A 188 6.86 5.10 24.72
CA ALA A 188 7.45 5.91 23.65
C ALA A 188 7.16 7.39 23.86
N GLY A 189 6.27 7.95 23.07
CA GLY A 189 5.83 9.33 23.17
C GLY A 189 4.34 9.44 22.88
N TRP A 190 3.72 10.44 23.46
CA TRP A 190 2.31 10.75 23.25
C TRP A 190 2.10 12.25 23.08
N ALA A 191 1.30 12.63 22.08
CA ALA A 191 0.84 14.00 21.93
C ALA A 191 -0.69 14.06 22.01
N ASP A 192 -1.19 15.17 22.54
CA ASP A 192 -2.63 15.47 22.60
C ASP A 192 -3.19 15.70 21.20
N GLY A 193 -4.49 15.46 21.00
CA GLY A 193 -5.17 15.64 19.71
C GLY A 193 -5.11 17.05 19.14
N SER A 194 -4.77 18.06 19.96
CA SER A 194 -4.54 19.44 19.52
C SER A 194 -3.12 19.71 18.98
N ALA A 195 -2.21 18.75 19.08
CA ALA A 195 -0.85 18.89 18.55
C ALA A 195 -0.83 18.72 17.02
N GLU A 196 0.12 19.38 16.36
CA GLU A 196 0.45 19.12 14.97
C GLU A 196 1.27 17.83 14.87
N PRO A 197 0.75 16.75 14.24
CA PRO A 197 1.50 15.51 14.11
C PRO A 197 2.50 15.56 12.96
N SER A 198 3.46 14.63 13.00
CA SER A 198 4.42 14.37 11.93
C SER A 198 4.02 13.16 11.09
N PRO A 199 4.50 13.05 9.83
CA PRO A 199 4.32 11.84 9.03
C PRO A 199 4.84 10.60 9.78
N GLY A 200 4.04 9.52 9.80
CA GLY A 200 4.36 8.29 10.49
C GLY A 200 3.89 8.22 11.95
N ASP A 201 3.46 9.31 12.55
CA ASP A 201 2.79 9.26 13.85
C ASP A 201 1.53 8.40 13.76
N ILE A 202 1.18 7.75 14.87
CA ILE A 202 0.00 6.88 14.94
C ILE A 202 -1.14 7.68 15.55
N ILE A 203 -2.16 7.98 14.73
CA ILE A 203 -3.33 8.73 15.17
C ILE A 203 -4.39 7.79 15.75
N PHE A 204 -4.91 8.15 16.92
CA PHE A 204 -5.99 7.44 17.60
C PHE A 204 -7.23 8.32 17.63
N PHE A 205 -8.40 7.71 17.42
CA PHE A 205 -9.69 8.38 17.41
C PHE A 205 -10.62 7.82 18.47
N ASP A 206 -11.42 8.69 19.05
CA ASP A 206 -12.53 8.41 19.94
C ASP A 206 -13.81 8.96 19.27
N TRP A 207 -14.46 8.10 18.48
CA TRP A 207 -15.68 8.47 17.75
C TRP A 207 -16.90 8.52 18.64
N GLU A 208 -16.91 7.70 19.68
CA GLU A 208 -17.97 7.61 20.69
C GLU A 208 -17.50 8.24 22.00
N PRO A 209 -17.40 9.55 22.15
CA PRO A 209 -16.59 10.29 23.13
C PRO A 209 -16.76 9.78 24.58
N ASP A 210 -16.29 8.56 24.81
CA ASP A 210 -16.32 7.84 26.08
C ASP A 210 -14.96 7.83 26.81
N GLY A 211 -13.92 8.41 26.16
CA GLY A 211 -12.57 8.51 26.68
C GLY A 211 -11.68 7.31 26.35
N TYR A 212 -12.12 6.42 25.45
CA TYR A 212 -11.35 5.29 24.97
C TYR A 212 -11.26 5.33 23.44
N PRO A 213 -10.07 5.17 22.84
CA PRO A 213 -9.96 5.16 21.40
C PRO A 213 -10.54 3.88 20.81
N ASP A 214 -11.41 4.05 19.83
CA ASP A 214 -12.10 3.00 19.10
C ASP A 214 -11.59 2.79 17.69
N HIS A 215 -10.77 3.72 17.17
CA HIS A 215 -10.17 3.64 15.85
C HIS A 215 -8.72 4.13 15.84
N VAL A 216 -7.94 3.71 14.80
CA VAL A 216 -6.53 4.06 14.67
C VAL A 216 -6.10 4.09 13.20
N GLY A 217 -5.19 5.02 12.89
CA GLY A 217 -4.59 5.15 11.57
C GLY A 217 -3.13 5.60 11.64
N ILE A 218 -2.56 5.89 10.48
CA ILE A 218 -1.20 6.39 10.29
C ILE A 218 -1.29 7.79 9.70
N VAL A 219 -0.58 8.75 10.29
CA VAL A 219 -0.49 10.10 9.74
C VAL A 219 0.33 10.08 8.45
N GLU A 220 -0.28 10.47 7.35
CA GLU A 220 0.40 10.66 6.07
C GLU A 220 1.21 11.95 6.09
N LYS A 221 0.58 13.05 6.49
CA LYS A 221 1.16 14.39 6.62
C LYS A 221 0.23 15.33 7.39
N CYS A 222 0.78 16.47 7.83
CA CYS A 222 0.00 17.60 8.33
C CYS A 222 0.38 18.86 7.54
N GLU A 223 -0.59 19.52 6.94
CA GLU A 223 -0.37 20.74 6.15
C GLU A 223 -1.51 21.75 6.38
N GLY A 224 -1.16 22.97 6.75
CA GLY A 224 -2.13 24.06 6.92
C GLY A 224 -3.19 23.77 7.98
N GLY A 225 -2.87 23.04 9.02
CA GLY A 225 -3.80 22.63 10.08
C GLY A 225 -4.71 21.47 9.70
N LEU A 226 -4.46 20.80 8.56
CA LEU A 226 -5.14 19.57 8.14
C LEU A 226 -4.22 18.38 8.29
N VAL A 227 -4.68 17.37 9.00
CA VAL A 227 -4.05 16.08 9.17
C VAL A 227 -4.61 15.14 8.10
N TYR A 228 -3.76 14.60 7.28
CA TYR A 228 -4.07 13.54 6.30
C TYR A 228 -3.65 12.20 6.89
N THR A 229 -4.50 11.20 6.75
CA THR A 229 -4.31 9.90 7.36
C THR A 229 -4.46 8.77 6.34
N ILE A 230 -3.91 7.60 6.67
CA ILE A 230 -4.20 6.34 6.00
C ILE A 230 -4.74 5.39 7.07
N GLU A 231 -5.94 4.89 6.86
CA GLU A 231 -6.70 4.16 7.87
C GLU A 231 -7.21 2.84 7.30
N GLY A 232 -7.04 1.78 8.05
CA GLY A 232 -7.65 0.48 7.76
C GLY A 232 -9.04 0.36 8.38
N ASN A 233 -9.91 -0.41 7.75
CA ASN A 233 -11.26 -0.71 8.24
C ASN A 233 -12.24 0.49 8.29
N VAL A 234 -12.06 1.45 7.41
CA VAL A 234 -13.04 2.53 7.20
C VAL A 234 -14.13 2.00 6.26
N ASN A 235 -15.29 1.63 6.81
CA ASN A 235 -16.34 0.92 6.07
C ASN A 235 -15.81 -0.34 5.36
N ASP A 236 -14.97 -1.10 6.03
CA ASP A 236 -14.33 -2.32 5.53
C ASP A 236 -13.28 -2.08 4.42
N ASP A 237 -12.78 -0.86 4.28
CA ASP A 237 -11.82 -0.44 3.26
C ASP A 237 -10.56 0.16 3.92
N CYS A 238 -9.43 0.12 3.21
CA CYS A 238 -8.25 0.94 3.52
C CYS A 238 -8.37 2.25 2.75
N ALA A 239 -8.54 3.36 3.46
CA ALA A 239 -8.86 4.66 2.88
C ALA A 239 -7.96 5.78 3.42
N GLN A 240 -7.89 6.89 2.67
CA GLN A 240 -7.30 8.14 3.15
C GLN A 240 -8.38 9.00 3.83
N GLY A 241 -8.05 9.53 5.02
CA GLY A 241 -8.87 10.44 5.79
C GLY A 241 -8.32 11.87 5.84
N ARG A 242 -9.13 12.81 6.31
CA ARG A 242 -8.73 14.21 6.54
C ARG A 242 -9.46 14.77 7.76
N TYR A 243 -8.71 15.38 8.68
CA TYR A 243 -9.21 15.96 9.91
C TYR A 243 -8.53 17.31 10.17
N TYR A 244 -9.18 18.22 10.88
CA TYR A 244 -8.47 19.40 11.37
C TYR A 244 -7.68 19.03 12.62
N VAL A 245 -6.52 19.65 12.81
CA VAL A 245 -5.80 19.58 14.08
C VAL A 245 -6.73 20.02 15.21
N GLY A 246 -6.88 19.20 16.24
CA GLY A 246 -7.78 19.46 17.36
C GLY A 246 -9.25 19.10 17.13
N ASP A 247 -9.59 18.39 16.03
CA ASP A 247 -10.93 17.82 15.89
C ASP A 247 -11.28 16.95 17.10
N ALA A 248 -12.52 17.08 17.57
CA ALA A 248 -12.96 16.45 18.82
C ALA A 248 -12.89 14.92 18.82
N CYS A 249 -12.88 14.30 17.63
CA CYS A 249 -12.73 12.86 17.47
C CYS A 249 -11.27 12.39 17.59
N ILE A 250 -10.28 13.30 17.55
CA ILE A 250 -8.87 12.92 17.69
C ILE A 250 -8.54 12.73 19.17
N PHE A 251 -8.33 11.49 19.58
CA PHE A 251 -7.96 11.14 20.94
C PHE A 251 -6.50 11.54 21.25
N GLY A 252 -5.61 11.45 20.27
CA GLY A 252 -4.22 11.84 20.36
C GLY A 252 -3.32 11.06 19.41
N TYR A 253 -2.01 11.26 19.56
CA TYR A 253 -1.00 10.70 18.70
C TYR A 253 0.06 9.92 19.49
N GLY A 254 0.27 8.65 19.08
CA GLY A 254 1.45 7.90 19.45
C GLY A 254 2.64 8.36 18.60
N LEU A 255 3.75 8.63 19.26
CA LEU A 255 4.98 9.16 18.63
C LEU A 255 6.06 8.07 18.64
N PRO A 256 6.19 7.29 17.54
CA PRO A 256 7.20 6.24 17.48
C PRO A 256 8.62 6.79 17.52
N ALA A 257 9.52 6.07 18.19
CA ALA A 257 10.95 6.39 18.22
C ALA A 257 11.67 5.69 17.04
N TYR A 258 11.50 6.22 15.85
CA TYR A 258 12.12 5.71 14.63
C TYR A 258 13.64 5.78 14.61
#